data_24e1dd9098b40c9643b1d4640743377b
#
_entry.id   24e1dd9098b40c9643b1d4640743377b
#
_cell.length_a   1.000
_cell.length_b   1.000
_cell.length_c   1.000
_cell.angle_alpha   90.00
_cell.angle_beta   90.00
_cell.angle_gamma   90.00
#
_symmetry.space_group_name_H-M   'P 1'
#
loop_
_entity.id
_entity.type
_entity.pdbx_description
1 polymer ?
#
loop_
_entity_poly.entity_id
_entity_poly.type
_entity_poly.pdbx_seq_one_letter_code
_entity_poly.pdbx_strand_id
1 'polypeptide(L)'
;MQAQMMNNEGRQKELDIARGLAVIFMVLVHILLEFGNYYTQMESIYGMIVQWLGGVPAAPVFMFLLGVGVVYSRKSTPLLLAKRGLLLFAGGYALNLLRSVIPAWTTLWMEPGHVESFRSTGYENFFYIDILQFAGLTMLFFAVTVRFKFSALQYAAACVLFAIVNLWLAPYFSEAGTALTAPFIALWFGNGLSYFPFFTWVAYPIAGFLFGYCLIRTADKPQFYKRIFGSASVLLLFYYMFVILLHWPTGYESEADYYHHTLIINVVYILFILFWISSIYFASRHVNGWYGLS
;
A
#
# COMPACT_ATOMS: atom_id res chain seq x y z
N MET A 1 -11.37 -27.56 -18.44
CA MET A 1 -10.35 -26.73 -17.77
C MET A 1 -9.65 -27.62 -16.76
N GLN A 2 -8.48 -28.18 -17.10
CA GLN A 2 -7.71 -29.08 -16.24
C GLN A 2 -7.42 -28.34 -14.91
N ALA A 3 -7.68 -29.01 -13.79
CA ALA A 3 -7.25 -28.53 -12.47
C ALA A 3 -5.73 -28.37 -12.50
N GLN A 4 -5.25 -27.14 -12.71
CA GLN A 4 -3.83 -26.82 -12.60
C GLN A 4 -3.42 -27.14 -11.16
N MET A 5 -2.49 -28.07 -10.98
CA MET A 5 -1.96 -28.45 -9.68
C MET A 5 -1.42 -27.19 -8.99
N MET A 6 -2.00 -26.86 -7.85
CA MET A 6 -1.51 -25.79 -7.00
C MET A 6 -0.40 -26.36 -6.13
N ASN A 7 0.84 -25.95 -6.39
CA ASN A 7 2.03 -26.56 -5.77
C ASN A 7 2.41 -25.92 -4.42
N ASN A 8 1.98 -24.67 -4.18
CA ASN A 8 2.36 -23.89 -3.00
C ASN A 8 1.14 -23.34 -2.24
N GLU A 9 0.17 -24.23 -1.90
CA GLU A 9 -1.06 -23.84 -1.18
C GLU A 9 -0.87 -23.57 0.31
N GLY A 10 0.24 -24.04 0.87
CA GLY A 10 0.55 -23.94 2.29
C GLY A 10 0.88 -22.51 2.74
N ARG A 11 1.04 -22.37 4.05
CA ARG A 11 1.52 -21.12 4.67
C ARG A 11 2.90 -20.73 4.13
N GLN A 12 3.04 -19.51 3.69
CA GLN A 12 4.28 -18.95 3.14
C GLN A 12 4.97 -18.10 4.21
N LYS A 13 6.00 -18.68 4.87
CA LYS A 13 6.69 -18.03 6.01
C LYS A 13 7.28 -16.65 5.63
N GLU A 14 7.89 -16.55 4.45
CA GLU A 14 8.48 -15.30 3.96
C GLU A 14 7.47 -14.17 3.80
N LEU A 15 6.23 -14.50 3.41
CA LEU A 15 5.16 -13.50 3.26
C LEU A 15 4.63 -13.05 4.63
N ASP A 16 4.58 -13.97 5.60
CA ASP A 16 4.21 -13.63 6.98
C ASP A 16 5.29 -12.76 7.64
N ILE A 17 6.58 -13.07 7.42
CA ILE A 17 7.70 -12.25 7.91
C ILE A 17 7.64 -10.86 7.28
N ALA A 18 7.46 -10.76 5.95
CA ALA A 18 7.34 -9.48 5.26
C ALA A 18 6.19 -8.64 5.80
N ARG A 19 5.03 -9.26 6.10
CA ARG A 19 3.88 -8.57 6.70
C ARG A 19 4.18 -8.09 8.11
N GLY A 20 4.80 -8.93 8.94
CA GLY A 20 5.19 -8.56 10.31
C GLY A 20 6.17 -7.38 10.32
N LEU A 21 7.19 -7.42 9.46
CA LEU A 21 8.14 -6.32 9.30
C LEU A 21 7.45 -5.03 8.85
N ALA A 22 6.56 -5.10 7.85
CA ALA A 22 5.83 -3.93 7.37
C ALA A 22 5.00 -3.27 8.48
N VAL A 23 4.34 -4.05 9.35
CA VAL A 23 3.60 -3.53 10.51
C VAL A 23 4.55 -2.87 11.52
N ILE A 24 5.68 -3.51 11.84
CA ILE A 24 6.67 -2.94 12.76
C ILE A 24 7.20 -1.60 12.22
N PHE A 25 7.53 -1.53 10.93
CA PHE A 25 8.05 -0.31 10.30
C PHE A 25 7.01 0.80 10.26
N MET A 26 5.72 0.47 10.01
CA MET A 26 4.64 1.46 10.14
C MET A 26 4.54 2.04 11.54
N VAL A 27 4.61 1.20 12.58
CA VAL A 27 4.56 1.67 13.97
C VAL A 27 5.76 2.58 14.27
N LEU A 28 6.97 2.16 13.86
CA LEU A 28 8.19 2.94 14.11
C LEU A 28 8.15 4.32 13.43
N VAL A 29 7.72 4.39 12.16
CA VAL A 29 7.67 5.67 11.47
C VAL A 29 6.59 6.59 12.04
N HIS A 30 5.42 6.07 12.42
CA HIS A 30 4.40 6.88 13.07
C HIS A 30 4.87 7.42 14.43
N ILE A 31 5.56 6.59 15.25
CA ILE A 31 6.15 7.08 16.49
C ILE A 31 7.17 8.19 16.22
N LEU A 32 8.02 8.03 15.20
CA LEU A 32 9.01 9.04 14.84
C LEU A 32 8.33 10.36 14.41
N LEU A 33 7.31 10.29 13.55
CA LEU A 33 6.63 11.47 13.02
C LEU A 33 5.79 12.20 14.08
N GLU A 34 5.14 11.48 14.98
CA GLU A 34 4.27 12.08 16.01
C GLU A 34 5.03 12.61 17.22
N PHE A 35 6.11 11.93 17.64
CA PHE A 35 6.82 12.23 18.90
C PHE A 35 8.26 12.68 18.71
N GLY A 36 8.85 12.51 17.53
CA GLY A 36 10.20 12.95 17.23
C GLY A 36 10.27 14.46 17.05
N ASN A 37 11.29 15.12 17.61
CA ASN A 37 11.58 16.51 17.27
C ASN A 37 12.23 16.60 15.87
N TYR A 38 12.31 17.79 15.29
CA TYR A 38 12.86 18.04 13.95
C TYR A 38 14.25 17.42 13.75
N TYR A 39 15.16 17.61 14.71
CA TYR A 39 16.51 17.03 14.66
C TYR A 39 16.47 15.50 14.58
N THR A 40 15.66 14.86 15.42
CA THR A 40 15.53 13.40 15.43
C THR A 40 14.96 12.88 14.12
N GLN A 41 13.98 13.59 13.55
CA GLN A 41 13.35 13.20 12.28
C GLN A 41 14.30 13.38 11.09
N MET A 42 14.93 14.55 10.95
CA MET A 42 15.57 14.98 9.71
C MET A 42 17.10 14.86 9.70
N GLU A 43 17.74 14.95 10.86
CA GLU A 43 19.21 15.04 10.95
C GLU A 43 19.86 13.83 11.60
N SER A 44 19.10 13.01 12.35
CA SER A 44 19.66 11.84 13.00
C SER A 44 19.72 10.62 12.07
N ILE A 45 20.76 9.80 12.21
CA ILE A 45 20.87 8.50 11.52
C ILE A 45 19.67 7.60 11.83
N TYR A 46 19.20 7.63 13.08
CA TYR A 46 18.01 6.89 13.50
C TYR A 46 16.77 7.32 12.70
N GLY A 47 16.53 8.63 12.59
CA GLY A 47 15.41 9.18 11.82
C GLY A 47 15.47 8.78 10.35
N MET A 48 16.64 8.91 9.72
CA MET A 48 16.84 8.50 8.32
C MET A 48 16.55 7.00 8.11
N ILE A 49 17.04 6.13 8.98
CA ILE A 49 16.78 4.69 8.89
C ILE A 49 15.28 4.39 9.08
N VAL A 50 14.64 4.98 10.08
CA VAL A 50 13.21 4.73 10.36
C VAL A 50 12.32 5.27 9.24
N GLN A 51 12.62 6.45 8.69
CA GLN A 51 11.87 6.97 7.53
C GLN A 51 12.04 6.09 6.30
N TRP A 52 13.26 5.61 6.02
CA TRP A 52 13.50 4.68 4.92
C TRP A 52 12.72 3.37 5.09
N LEU A 53 12.73 2.78 6.28
CA LEU A 53 11.96 1.57 6.60
C LEU A 53 10.44 1.83 6.56
N GLY A 54 9.99 3.01 6.99
CA GLY A 54 8.60 3.45 6.95
C GLY A 54 8.08 3.78 5.54
N GLY A 55 8.97 3.94 4.57
CA GLY A 55 8.65 4.15 3.17
C GLY A 55 8.15 2.88 2.47
N VAL A 56 8.82 2.47 1.40
CA VAL A 56 8.39 1.32 0.57
C VAL A 56 8.29 0.00 1.34
N PRO A 57 9.19 -0.33 2.32
CA PRO A 57 9.07 -1.55 3.12
C PRO A 57 7.82 -1.64 4.01
N ALA A 58 7.13 -0.53 4.28
CA ALA A 58 5.94 -0.48 5.15
C ALA A 58 4.62 -0.57 4.35
N ALA A 59 3.97 0.55 4.07
CA ALA A 59 2.63 0.57 3.50
C ALA A 59 2.52 -0.09 2.10
N PRO A 60 3.42 0.16 1.12
CA PRO A 60 3.38 -0.51 -0.17
C PRO A 60 3.53 -2.04 -0.06
N VAL A 61 4.47 -2.55 0.76
CA VAL A 61 4.61 -4.00 1.02
C VAL A 61 3.35 -4.55 1.66
N PHE A 62 2.76 -3.86 2.64
CA PHE A 62 1.54 -4.31 3.31
C PHE A 62 0.36 -4.41 2.33
N MET A 63 0.20 -3.41 1.45
CA MET A 63 -0.85 -3.42 0.43
C MET A 63 -0.62 -4.47 -0.66
N PHE A 64 0.62 -4.70 -1.07
CA PHE A 64 0.97 -5.81 -1.95
C PHE A 64 0.56 -7.16 -1.32
N LEU A 65 0.89 -7.37 -0.04
CA LEU A 65 0.54 -8.59 0.68
C LEU A 65 -0.97 -8.74 0.94
N LEU A 66 -1.75 -7.66 0.93
CA LEU A 66 -3.21 -7.73 0.91
C LEU A 66 -3.70 -8.43 -0.37
N GLY A 67 -3.16 -8.06 -1.52
CA GLY A 67 -3.47 -8.72 -2.80
C GLY A 67 -3.05 -10.19 -2.84
N VAL A 68 -1.86 -10.52 -2.35
CA VAL A 68 -1.42 -11.92 -2.18
C VAL A 68 -2.41 -12.69 -1.30
N GLY A 69 -2.86 -12.07 -0.21
CA GLY A 69 -3.82 -12.67 0.73
C GLY A 69 -5.15 -13.05 0.09
N VAL A 70 -5.61 -12.32 -0.93
CA VAL A 70 -6.82 -12.68 -1.69
C VAL A 70 -6.65 -14.02 -2.41
N VAL A 71 -5.47 -14.29 -2.98
CA VAL A 71 -5.17 -15.55 -3.68
C VAL A 71 -5.05 -16.72 -2.71
N TYR A 72 -4.36 -16.53 -1.58
CA TYR A 72 -4.10 -17.58 -0.60
C TYR A 72 -5.26 -17.85 0.37
N SER A 73 -6.27 -16.98 0.41
CA SER A 73 -7.42 -17.16 1.28
C SER A 73 -8.35 -18.25 0.75
N ARG A 74 -8.52 -19.30 1.52
CA ARG A 74 -9.51 -20.39 1.23
C ARG A 74 -10.96 -19.89 1.17
N LYS A 75 -11.25 -18.70 1.68
CA LYS A 75 -12.57 -18.07 1.78
C LYS A 75 -12.64 -16.75 0.99
N SER A 76 -12.04 -16.70 -0.20
CA SER A 76 -12.10 -15.53 -1.10
C SER A 76 -13.34 -15.57 -2.00
N THR A 77 -14.52 -15.76 -1.43
CA THR A 77 -15.77 -15.61 -2.18
C THR A 77 -16.08 -14.12 -2.37
N PRO A 78 -16.73 -13.72 -3.50
CA PRO A 78 -17.06 -12.32 -3.74
C PRO A 78 -17.81 -11.66 -2.59
N LEU A 79 -18.78 -12.39 -1.99
CA LEU A 79 -19.57 -11.88 -0.86
C LEU A 79 -18.71 -11.63 0.39
N LEU A 80 -17.77 -12.54 0.71
CA LEU A 80 -16.90 -12.36 1.87
C LEU A 80 -15.87 -11.25 1.66
N LEU A 81 -15.34 -11.11 0.44
CA LEU A 81 -14.49 -9.99 0.08
C LEU A 81 -15.23 -8.66 0.21
N ALA A 82 -16.48 -8.60 -0.30
CA ALA A 82 -17.33 -7.42 -0.16
C ALA A 82 -17.63 -7.07 1.30
N LYS A 83 -18.01 -8.06 2.12
CA LYS A 83 -18.25 -7.85 3.57
C LYS A 83 -17.00 -7.32 4.29
N ARG A 84 -15.83 -7.91 4.02
CA ARG A 84 -14.55 -7.44 4.59
C ARG A 84 -14.22 -6.03 4.10
N GLY A 85 -14.44 -5.75 2.81
CA GLY A 85 -14.23 -4.43 2.22
C GLY A 85 -15.09 -3.37 2.88
N LEU A 86 -16.39 -3.61 3.02
CA LEU A 86 -17.31 -2.70 3.70
C LEU A 86 -16.96 -2.49 5.18
N LEU A 87 -16.56 -3.56 5.87
CA LEU A 87 -16.15 -3.48 7.28
C LEU A 87 -14.89 -2.62 7.44
N LEU A 88 -13.87 -2.81 6.58
CA LEU A 88 -12.64 -2.01 6.62
C LEU A 88 -12.92 -0.55 6.26
N PHE A 89 -13.74 -0.31 5.25
CA PHE A 89 -14.12 1.03 4.80
C PHE A 89 -14.87 1.80 5.90
N ALA A 90 -15.88 1.18 6.49
CA ALA A 90 -16.63 1.76 7.61
C ALA A 90 -15.74 1.90 8.87
N GLY A 91 -14.87 0.91 9.13
CA GLY A 91 -13.91 0.93 10.23
C GLY A 91 -12.91 2.08 10.12
N GLY A 92 -12.47 2.44 8.90
CA GLY A 92 -11.61 3.59 8.67
C GLY A 92 -12.31 4.92 9.05
N TYR A 93 -13.57 5.10 8.66
CA TYR A 93 -14.34 6.27 9.08
C TYR A 93 -14.68 6.27 10.58
N ALA A 94 -14.96 5.10 11.16
CA ALA A 94 -15.13 4.99 12.60
C ALA A 94 -13.86 5.38 13.36
N LEU A 95 -12.68 5.00 12.84
CA LEU A 95 -11.40 5.41 13.40
C LEU A 95 -11.19 6.92 13.29
N ASN A 96 -11.49 7.54 12.13
CA ASN A 96 -11.43 8.99 11.97
C ASN A 96 -12.36 9.72 12.95
N LEU A 97 -13.57 9.19 13.15
CA LEU A 97 -14.50 9.72 14.15
C LEU A 97 -13.90 9.70 15.56
N LEU A 98 -13.31 8.57 15.96
CA LEU A 98 -12.75 8.38 17.29
C LEU A 98 -11.48 9.21 17.54
N ARG A 99 -10.56 9.27 16.56
CA ARG A 99 -9.25 9.91 16.74
C ARG A 99 -9.26 11.44 16.50
N SER A 100 -10.24 11.95 15.75
CA SER A 100 -10.23 13.35 15.30
C SER A 100 -11.51 14.11 15.65
N VAL A 101 -12.68 13.58 15.26
CA VAL A 101 -13.95 14.32 15.43
C VAL A 101 -14.37 14.40 16.89
N ILE A 102 -14.28 13.29 17.63
CA ILE A 102 -14.65 13.29 19.06
C ILE A 102 -13.71 14.17 19.89
N PRO A 103 -12.37 14.08 19.76
CA PRO A 103 -11.47 15.01 20.44
C PRO A 103 -11.73 16.48 20.10
N ALA A 104 -11.92 16.81 18.81
CA ALA A 104 -12.24 18.16 18.40
C ALA A 104 -13.57 18.66 19.00
N TRP A 105 -14.58 17.80 19.09
CA TRP A 105 -15.86 18.11 19.71
C TRP A 105 -15.74 18.33 21.23
N THR A 106 -14.95 17.52 21.92
CA THR A 106 -14.69 17.72 23.35
C THR A 106 -13.96 19.05 23.61
N THR A 107 -12.99 19.42 22.76
CA THR A 107 -12.31 20.71 22.85
C THR A 107 -13.30 21.89 22.67
N LEU A 108 -14.19 21.78 21.65
CA LEU A 108 -15.22 22.80 21.43
C LEU A 108 -16.18 22.97 22.63
N TRP A 109 -16.53 21.84 23.27
CA TRP A 109 -17.38 21.87 24.45
C TRP A 109 -16.69 22.52 25.65
N MET A 110 -15.39 22.37 25.79
CA MET A 110 -14.58 22.97 26.85
C MET A 110 -14.21 24.44 26.55
N GLU A 111 -14.03 24.80 25.27
CA GLU A 111 -13.62 26.12 24.80
C GLU A 111 -14.52 26.61 23.64
N PRO A 112 -15.70 27.17 23.88
CA PRO A 112 -16.67 27.53 22.84
C PRO A 112 -16.18 28.58 21.82
N GLY A 113 -15.08 29.27 22.08
CA GLY A 113 -14.49 30.26 21.15
C GLY A 113 -13.85 29.65 19.88
N HIS A 114 -13.70 28.35 19.78
CA HIS A 114 -12.98 27.66 18.69
C HIS A 114 -13.89 26.95 17.65
N VAL A 115 -15.14 27.46 17.48
CA VAL A 115 -16.15 26.83 16.58
C VAL A 115 -15.67 26.69 15.13
N GLU A 116 -14.99 27.72 14.61
CA GLU A 116 -14.47 27.72 13.21
C GLU A 116 -13.38 26.66 13.02
N SER A 117 -12.43 26.54 13.95
CA SER A 117 -11.38 25.54 13.95
C SER A 117 -11.94 24.12 14.04
N PHE A 118 -12.98 23.91 14.85
CA PHE A 118 -13.66 22.62 14.92
C PHE A 118 -14.33 22.25 13.60
N ARG A 119 -15.01 23.20 12.97
CA ARG A 119 -15.80 22.96 11.76
C ARG A 119 -14.91 22.56 10.58
N SER A 120 -13.78 23.22 10.40
CA SER A 120 -12.81 22.87 9.34
C SER A 120 -12.07 21.58 9.67
N THR A 121 -11.41 21.53 10.80
CA THR A 121 -10.55 20.39 11.19
C THR A 121 -11.35 19.11 11.42
N GLY A 122 -12.50 19.16 12.08
CA GLY A 122 -13.36 18.01 12.34
C GLY A 122 -13.94 17.42 11.06
N TYR A 123 -14.40 18.28 10.13
CA TYR A 123 -14.94 17.84 8.84
C TYR A 123 -13.85 17.23 7.96
N GLU A 124 -12.75 17.92 7.77
CA GLU A 124 -11.63 17.47 6.94
C GLU A 124 -11.07 16.13 7.44
N ASN A 125 -10.79 16.04 8.73
CA ASN A 125 -10.24 14.82 9.33
C ASN A 125 -11.23 13.65 9.32
N PHE A 126 -12.55 13.89 9.36
CA PHE A 126 -13.54 12.82 9.21
C PHE A 126 -13.46 12.18 7.81
N PHE A 127 -13.37 13.03 6.78
CA PHE A 127 -13.33 12.56 5.38
C PHE A 127 -11.94 12.19 4.89
N TYR A 128 -10.95 12.22 5.76
CA TYR A 128 -9.58 11.86 5.41
C TYR A 128 -9.48 10.39 4.97
N ILE A 129 -8.88 10.16 3.81
CA ILE A 129 -8.69 8.82 3.25
C ILE A 129 -7.35 8.28 3.70
N ASP A 130 -7.42 7.29 4.57
CA ASP A 130 -6.26 6.58 5.12
C ASP A 130 -6.23 5.12 4.64
N ILE A 131 -5.27 4.35 5.07
CA ILE A 131 -4.99 2.98 4.62
C ILE A 131 -6.19 2.03 4.77
N LEU A 132 -7.05 2.21 5.79
CA LEU A 132 -8.22 1.35 6.00
C LEU A 132 -9.32 1.58 4.96
N GLN A 133 -9.62 2.84 4.63
CA GLN A 133 -10.59 3.16 3.58
C GLN A 133 -10.09 2.64 2.23
N PHE A 134 -8.81 2.85 1.93
CA PHE A 134 -8.19 2.30 0.72
C PHE A 134 -8.23 0.77 0.68
N ALA A 135 -7.85 0.09 1.77
CA ALA A 135 -7.91 -1.38 1.86
C ALA A 135 -9.33 -1.90 1.67
N GLY A 136 -10.32 -1.20 2.26
CA GLY A 136 -11.73 -1.49 2.08
C GLY A 136 -12.17 -1.43 0.62
N LEU A 137 -11.84 -0.33 -0.06
CA LEU A 137 -12.15 -0.13 -1.48
C LEU A 137 -11.44 -1.18 -2.36
N THR A 138 -10.20 -1.49 -2.06
CA THR A 138 -9.44 -2.55 -2.73
C THR A 138 -10.10 -3.92 -2.59
N MET A 139 -10.61 -4.26 -1.40
CA MET A 139 -11.34 -5.51 -1.20
C MET A 139 -12.66 -5.54 -1.98
N LEU A 140 -13.37 -4.41 -2.09
CA LEU A 140 -14.56 -4.27 -2.95
C LEU A 140 -14.20 -4.46 -4.42
N PHE A 141 -13.10 -3.88 -4.89
CA PHE A 141 -12.57 -4.11 -6.23
C PHE A 141 -12.31 -5.60 -6.48
N PHE A 142 -11.63 -6.30 -5.56
CA PHE A 142 -11.42 -7.75 -5.69
C PHE A 142 -12.73 -8.54 -5.61
N ALA A 143 -13.72 -8.11 -4.83
CA ALA A 143 -15.02 -8.76 -4.82
C ALA A 143 -15.70 -8.74 -6.20
N VAL A 144 -15.62 -7.61 -6.90
CA VAL A 144 -16.14 -7.45 -8.27
C VAL A 144 -15.33 -8.29 -9.26
N THR A 145 -14.01 -8.17 -9.25
CA THR A 145 -13.16 -8.86 -10.23
C THR A 145 -13.17 -10.38 -10.07
N VAL A 146 -13.23 -10.88 -8.83
CA VAL A 146 -13.42 -12.32 -8.55
C VAL A 146 -14.81 -12.79 -8.99
N ARG A 147 -15.87 -11.97 -8.81
CA ARG A 147 -17.23 -12.30 -9.27
C ARG A 147 -17.28 -12.46 -10.79
N PHE A 148 -16.59 -11.61 -11.52
CA PHE A 148 -16.50 -11.64 -12.98
C PHE A 148 -15.35 -12.51 -13.50
N LYS A 149 -14.62 -13.21 -12.62
CA LYS A 149 -13.54 -14.17 -12.95
C LYS A 149 -12.45 -13.53 -13.82
N PHE A 150 -11.99 -12.34 -13.45
CA PHE A 150 -10.93 -11.66 -14.18
C PHE A 150 -9.70 -12.56 -14.37
N SER A 151 -9.18 -12.58 -15.59
CA SER A 151 -7.90 -13.19 -15.92
C SER A 151 -6.72 -12.32 -15.43
N ALA A 152 -5.52 -12.91 -15.36
CA ALA A 152 -4.31 -12.15 -15.03
C ALA A 152 -4.09 -10.95 -15.97
N LEU A 153 -4.40 -11.11 -17.27
CA LEU A 153 -4.30 -10.04 -18.25
C LEU A 153 -5.28 -8.90 -17.96
N GLN A 154 -6.51 -9.22 -17.52
CA GLN A 154 -7.50 -8.19 -17.17
C GLN A 154 -7.10 -7.42 -15.91
N TYR A 155 -6.46 -8.08 -14.92
CA TYR A 155 -5.88 -7.38 -13.78
C TYR A 155 -4.74 -6.43 -14.19
N ALA A 156 -3.83 -6.90 -15.05
CA ALA A 156 -2.75 -6.06 -15.59
C ALA A 156 -3.32 -4.88 -16.40
N ALA A 157 -4.31 -5.12 -17.25
CA ALA A 157 -4.99 -4.09 -18.02
C ALA A 157 -5.70 -3.08 -17.12
N ALA A 158 -6.36 -3.53 -16.05
CA ALA A 158 -6.99 -2.63 -15.07
C ALA A 158 -5.95 -1.75 -14.36
N CYS A 159 -4.79 -2.31 -13.99
CA CYS A 159 -3.71 -1.55 -13.39
C CYS A 159 -3.21 -0.42 -14.33
N VAL A 160 -2.96 -0.75 -15.59
CA VAL A 160 -2.54 0.23 -16.62
C VAL A 160 -3.63 1.27 -16.85
N LEU A 161 -4.89 0.85 -16.96
CA LEU A 161 -6.04 1.76 -17.16
C LEU A 161 -6.15 2.75 -15.99
N PHE A 162 -6.09 2.29 -14.75
CA PHE A 162 -6.16 3.15 -13.57
C PHE A 162 -5.00 4.12 -13.51
N ALA A 163 -3.79 3.68 -13.85
CA ALA A 163 -2.62 4.55 -13.92
C ALA A 163 -2.76 5.63 -15.00
N ILE A 164 -3.29 5.29 -16.18
CA ILE A 164 -3.57 6.25 -17.26
C ILE A 164 -4.65 7.23 -16.82
N VAL A 165 -5.76 6.73 -16.25
CA VAL A 165 -6.85 7.58 -15.75
C VAL A 165 -6.34 8.54 -14.69
N ASN A 166 -5.50 8.07 -13.76
CA ASN A 166 -4.89 8.91 -12.74
C ASN A 166 -3.98 9.98 -13.37
N LEU A 167 -3.10 9.59 -14.30
CA LEU A 167 -2.19 10.52 -14.98
C LEU A 167 -2.92 11.66 -15.69
N TRP A 168 -4.05 11.36 -16.32
CA TRP A 168 -4.81 12.35 -17.08
C TRP A 168 -5.75 13.19 -16.23
N LEU A 169 -6.37 12.62 -15.20
CA LEU A 169 -7.44 13.27 -14.45
C LEU A 169 -6.99 13.85 -13.10
N ALA A 170 -6.00 13.27 -12.43
CA ALA A 170 -5.55 13.78 -11.15
C ALA A 170 -5.14 15.27 -11.17
N PRO A 171 -4.42 15.80 -12.20
CA PRO A 171 -4.08 17.22 -12.23
C PRO A 171 -5.29 18.16 -12.24
N TYR A 172 -6.41 17.72 -12.80
CA TYR A 172 -7.65 18.54 -12.83
C TYR A 172 -8.42 18.52 -11.50
N PHE A 173 -8.18 17.52 -10.66
CA PHE A 173 -8.89 17.30 -9.42
C PHE A 173 -8.07 17.59 -8.17
N SER A 174 -6.76 17.81 -8.28
CA SER A 174 -5.88 18.07 -7.13
C SER A 174 -6.30 19.31 -6.33
N GLU A 175 -6.77 20.36 -7.01
CA GLU A 175 -7.23 21.62 -6.41
C GLU A 175 -8.76 21.81 -6.49
N ALA A 176 -9.46 20.89 -7.17
CA ALA A 176 -10.87 20.98 -7.41
C ALA A 176 -11.68 20.34 -6.29
N GLY A 177 -12.79 20.95 -5.96
CA GLY A 177 -13.82 20.34 -5.14
C GLY A 177 -14.51 21.32 -4.20
N THR A 178 -15.82 21.19 -4.16
CA THR A 178 -16.64 21.78 -3.08
C THR A 178 -16.55 20.87 -1.85
N ALA A 179 -17.00 21.35 -0.70
CA ALA A 179 -17.08 20.53 0.52
C ALA A 179 -17.80 19.17 0.30
N LEU A 180 -18.72 19.07 -0.66
CA LEU A 180 -19.44 17.84 -0.97
C LEU A 180 -18.68 16.90 -1.92
N THR A 181 -17.90 17.42 -2.86
CA THR A 181 -17.19 16.63 -3.88
C THR A 181 -15.75 16.29 -3.49
N ALA A 182 -15.11 17.08 -2.64
CA ALA A 182 -13.73 16.87 -2.22
C ALA A 182 -13.46 15.47 -1.61
N PRO A 183 -14.32 14.88 -0.75
CA PRO A 183 -14.11 13.53 -0.23
C PRO A 183 -14.17 12.46 -1.32
N PHE A 184 -15.06 12.63 -2.32
CA PHE A 184 -15.14 11.70 -3.45
C PHE A 184 -13.89 11.78 -4.32
N ILE A 185 -13.42 13.00 -4.61
CA ILE A 185 -12.18 13.22 -5.37
C ILE A 185 -10.99 12.63 -4.61
N ALA A 186 -10.91 12.86 -3.29
CA ALA A 186 -9.88 12.32 -2.42
C ALA A 186 -9.78 10.80 -2.52
N LEU A 187 -10.90 10.11 -2.52
CA LEU A 187 -10.97 8.65 -2.57
C LEU A 187 -10.32 8.07 -3.84
N TRP A 188 -10.52 8.71 -4.99
CA TRP A 188 -10.10 8.17 -6.29
C TRP A 188 -8.77 8.74 -6.78
N PHE A 189 -8.61 10.04 -6.78
CA PHE A 189 -7.50 10.75 -7.41
C PHE A 189 -6.50 11.32 -6.41
N GLY A 190 -6.91 11.55 -5.19
CA GLY A 190 -6.14 12.24 -4.17
C GLY A 190 -6.25 13.76 -4.25
N ASN A 191 -6.27 14.36 -3.08
CA ASN A 191 -6.14 15.78 -2.82
C ASN A 191 -5.64 15.92 -1.38
N GLY A 192 -5.67 17.11 -0.77
CA GLY A 192 -5.28 17.33 0.63
C GLY A 192 -6.01 16.48 1.69
N LEU A 193 -7.06 15.74 1.30
CA LEU A 193 -7.81 14.84 2.18
C LEU A 193 -7.46 13.35 1.98
N SER A 194 -6.38 13.01 1.28
CA SER A 194 -6.05 11.62 0.99
C SER A 194 -4.57 11.32 1.06
N TYR A 195 -4.20 10.38 1.90
CA TYR A 195 -2.90 9.72 1.84
C TYR A 195 -2.87 8.55 0.83
N PHE A 196 -3.98 7.86 0.64
CA PHE A 196 -4.03 6.63 -0.16
C PHE A 196 -5.08 6.70 -1.26
N PRO A 197 -4.91 7.57 -2.29
CA PRO A 197 -5.85 7.64 -3.41
C PRO A 197 -5.87 6.34 -4.19
N PHE A 198 -7.08 5.86 -4.51
CA PHE A 198 -7.28 4.52 -5.07
C PHE A 198 -6.51 4.28 -6.36
N PHE A 199 -6.57 5.19 -7.31
CA PHE A 199 -5.94 4.99 -8.62
C PHE A 199 -4.42 4.97 -8.57
N THR A 200 -3.82 5.64 -7.60
CA THR A 200 -2.37 5.58 -7.37
C THR A 200 -1.97 4.26 -6.70
N TRP A 201 -2.68 3.88 -5.63
CA TRP A 201 -2.22 2.81 -4.74
C TRP A 201 -2.70 1.41 -5.12
N VAL A 202 -3.77 1.26 -5.92
CA VAL A 202 -4.32 -0.07 -6.29
C VAL A 202 -3.33 -0.94 -7.09
N ALA A 203 -2.30 -0.34 -7.67
CA ALA A 203 -1.23 -1.05 -8.36
C ALA A 203 -0.54 -2.09 -7.45
N TYR A 204 -0.31 -1.78 -6.17
CA TYR A 204 0.34 -2.70 -5.23
C TYR A 204 -0.48 -3.95 -4.94
N PRO A 205 -1.75 -3.89 -4.53
CA PRO A 205 -2.54 -5.09 -4.33
C PRO A 205 -2.80 -5.86 -5.62
N ILE A 206 -2.93 -5.21 -6.79
CA ILE A 206 -3.01 -5.92 -8.07
C ILE A 206 -1.69 -6.68 -8.36
N ALA A 207 -0.54 -6.03 -8.20
CA ALA A 207 0.76 -6.70 -8.36
C ALA A 207 0.93 -7.86 -7.37
N GLY A 208 0.49 -7.69 -6.13
CA GLY A 208 0.48 -8.73 -5.11
C GLY A 208 -0.43 -9.90 -5.48
N PHE A 209 -1.61 -9.65 -6.02
CA PHE A 209 -2.51 -10.67 -6.52
C PHE A 209 -1.86 -11.48 -7.66
N LEU A 210 -1.26 -10.79 -8.64
CA LEU A 210 -0.57 -11.44 -9.76
C LEU A 210 0.64 -12.25 -9.29
N PHE A 211 1.43 -11.71 -8.36
CA PHE A 211 2.54 -12.43 -7.75
C PHE A 211 2.06 -13.71 -7.04
N GLY A 212 1.03 -13.61 -6.19
CA GLY A 212 0.43 -14.75 -5.50
C GLY A 212 -0.13 -15.79 -6.48
N TYR A 213 -0.77 -15.32 -7.56
CA TYR A 213 -1.29 -16.18 -8.63
C TYR A 213 -0.19 -16.97 -9.34
N CYS A 214 0.97 -16.36 -9.57
CA CYS A 214 2.15 -17.03 -10.14
C CYS A 214 2.79 -17.97 -9.12
N LEU A 215 2.99 -17.52 -7.88
CA LEU A 215 3.65 -18.30 -6.83
C LEU A 215 2.92 -19.61 -6.52
N ILE A 216 1.58 -19.56 -6.38
CA ILE A 216 0.79 -20.74 -6.03
C ILE A 216 0.85 -21.84 -7.11
N ARG A 217 1.14 -21.45 -8.36
CA ARG A 217 1.23 -22.36 -9.52
C ARG A 217 2.64 -22.84 -9.82
N THR A 218 3.63 -22.22 -9.20
CA THR A 218 5.04 -22.53 -9.45
C THR A 218 5.42 -23.88 -8.84
N ALA A 219 6.05 -24.77 -9.62
CA ALA A 219 6.57 -26.05 -9.14
C ALA A 219 7.91 -25.87 -8.40
N ASP A 220 8.80 -25.02 -8.92
CA ASP A 220 10.11 -24.72 -8.34
C ASP A 220 10.11 -23.32 -7.70
N LYS A 221 9.75 -23.28 -6.42
CA LYS A 221 9.70 -22.06 -5.63
C LYS A 221 11.08 -21.38 -5.51
N PRO A 222 12.19 -22.05 -5.22
CA PRO A 222 13.52 -21.43 -5.22
C PRO A 222 13.88 -20.75 -6.53
N GLN A 223 13.63 -21.41 -7.66
CA GLN A 223 13.93 -20.83 -8.97
C GLN A 223 13.03 -19.63 -9.29
N PHE A 224 11.77 -19.66 -8.86
CA PHE A 224 10.86 -18.53 -8.99
C PHE A 224 11.41 -17.30 -8.26
N TYR A 225 11.78 -17.42 -6.99
CA TYR A 225 12.35 -16.31 -6.22
C TYR A 225 13.70 -15.86 -6.76
N LYS A 226 14.55 -16.79 -7.24
CA LYS A 226 15.84 -16.44 -7.86
C LYS A 226 15.65 -15.58 -9.11
N ARG A 227 14.71 -15.94 -9.97
CA ARG A 227 14.39 -15.15 -11.18
C ARG A 227 13.86 -13.77 -10.83
N ILE A 228 12.91 -13.69 -9.89
CA ILE A 228 12.35 -12.40 -9.44
C ILE A 228 13.43 -11.54 -8.81
N PHE A 229 14.23 -12.09 -7.90
CA PHE A 229 15.33 -11.37 -7.27
C PHE A 229 16.29 -10.79 -8.29
N GLY A 230 16.76 -11.63 -9.23
CA GLY A 230 17.70 -11.22 -10.26
C GLY A 230 17.12 -10.16 -11.19
N SER A 231 15.90 -10.36 -11.72
CA SER A 231 15.27 -9.37 -12.60
C SER A 231 14.97 -8.05 -11.90
N ALA A 232 14.44 -8.09 -10.68
CA ALA A 232 14.17 -6.89 -9.90
C ALA A 232 15.46 -6.13 -9.56
N SER A 233 16.53 -6.84 -9.15
CA SER A 233 17.84 -6.22 -8.87
C SER A 233 18.42 -5.50 -10.09
N VAL A 234 18.39 -6.16 -11.24
CA VAL A 234 18.92 -5.59 -12.50
C VAL A 234 18.10 -4.34 -12.90
N LEU A 235 16.77 -4.43 -12.87
CA LEU A 235 15.90 -3.30 -13.25
C LEU A 235 16.03 -2.12 -12.28
N LEU A 236 16.14 -2.38 -10.97
CA LEU A 236 16.40 -1.33 -9.98
C LEU A 236 17.77 -0.69 -10.19
N LEU A 237 18.81 -1.50 -10.46
CA LEU A 237 20.13 -0.96 -10.76
C LEU A 237 20.11 -0.05 -11.99
N PHE A 238 19.45 -0.46 -13.08
CA PHE A 238 19.28 0.38 -14.26
C PHE A 238 18.53 1.66 -13.96
N TYR A 239 17.45 1.60 -13.18
CA TYR A 239 16.70 2.79 -12.78
C TYR A 239 17.58 3.77 -12.00
N TYR A 240 18.28 3.31 -10.96
CA TYR A 240 19.16 4.18 -10.16
C TYR A 240 20.35 4.72 -10.94
N MET A 241 20.94 3.91 -11.83
CA MET A 241 21.97 4.43 -12.77
C MET A 241 21.41 5.55 -13.66
N PHE A 242 20.19 5.38 -14.18
CA PHE A 242 19.52 6.37 -15.00
C PHE A 242 19.26 7.65 -14.21
N VAL A 243 18.75 7.55 -12.97
CA VAL A 243 18.53 8.68 -12.05
C VAL A 243 19.83 9.44 -11.80
N ILE A 244 20.93 8.73 -11.49
CA ILE A 244 22.24 9.34 -11.20
C ILE A 244 22.82 10.01 -12.45
N LEU A 245 22.81 9.34 -13.60
CA LEU A 245 23.45 9.83 -14.83
C LEU A 245 22.70 11.02 -15.45
N LEU A 246 21.38 11.04 -15.37
CA LEU A 246 20.55 12.07 -15.97
C LEU A 246 20.05 13.11 -14.96
N HIS A 247 20.48 13.02 -13.70
CA HIS A 247 19.97 13.88 -12.61
C HIS A 247 18.43 13.92 -12.58
N TRP A 248 17.79 12.77 -12.86
CA TRP A 248 16.33 12.64 -12.87
C TRP A 248 15.80 12.73 -11.45
N PRO A 249 14.69 13.46 -11.20
CA PRO A 249 14.07 13.50 -9.87
C PRO A 249 13.79 12.08 -9.38
N THR A 250 14.11 11.80 -8.13
CA THR A 250 13.87 10.48 -7.52
C THR A 250 12.37 10.20 -7.35
N GLY A 251 11.53 11.25 -7.46
CA GLY A 251 10.09 11.17 -7.23
C GLY A 251 9.71 10.95 -5.76
N TYR A 252 10.66 11.21 -4.87
CA TYR A 252 10.49 11.16 -3.42
C TYR A 252 11.24 12.34 -2.79
N GLU A 253 10.75 13.54 -3.07
CA GLU A 253 11.34 14.78 -2.56
C GLU A 253 10.53 15.34 -1.40
N SER A 254 9.27 14.90 -1.24
CA SER A 254 8.37 15.32 -0.18
C SER A 254 7.46 14.19 0.28
N GLU A 255 6.81 14.37 1.44
CA GLU A 255 5.76 13.45 1.93
C GLU A 255 4.60 13.35 0.92
N ALA A 256 4.23 14.45 0.28
CA ALA A 256 3.21 14.46 -0.77
C ALA A 256 3.57 13.55 -1.94
N ASP A 257 4.82 13.54 -2.38
CA ASP A 257 5.30 12.68 -3.46
C ASP A 257 5.21 11.19 -3.10
N TYR A 258 5.39 10.85 -1.82
CA TYR A 258 5.22 9.48 -1.34
C TYR A 258 3.78 8.99 -1.48
N TYR A 259 2.80 9.83 -1.18
CA TYR A 259 1.38 9.42 -1.24
C TYR A 259 0.76 9.59 -2.62
N HIS A 260 1.21 10.57 -3.41
CA HIS A 260 0.68 10.92 -4.72
C HIS A 260 1.66 10.66 -5.87
N HIS A 261 2.43 9.58 -5.76
CA HIS A 261 3.49 9.25 -6.68
C HIS A 261 3.01 8.88 -8.10
N THR A 262 3.91 9.01 -9.07
CA THR A 262 3.65 8.76 -10.49
C THR A 262 3.63 7.27 -10.82
N LEU A 263 3.17 6.93 -12.05
CA LEU A 263 3.22 5.56 -12.59
C LEU A 263 4.65 4.97 -12.57
N ILE A 264 5.66 5.77 -12.90
CA ILE A 264 7.06 5.31 -12.91
C ILE A 264 7.47 4.89 -11.50
N ILE A 265 7.16 5.70 -10.51
CA ILE A 265 7.45 5.40 -9.10
C ILE A 265 6.67 4.17 -8.62
N ASN A 266 5.42 3.98 -9.05
CA ASN A 266 4.68 2.73 -8.79
C ASN A 266 5.44 1.50 -9.27
N VAL A 267 5.99 1.54 -10.50
CA VAL A 267 6.77 0.43 -11.06
C VAL A 267 8.04 0.20 -10.24
N VAL A 268 8.76 1.26 -9.89
CA VAL A 268 9.98 1.18 -9.07
C VAL A 268 9.69 0.59 -7.69
N TYR A 269 8.62 1.01 -7.04
CA TYR A 269 8.22 0.47 -5.75
C TYR A 269 7.80 -1.00 -5.84
N ILE A 270 7.09 -1.41 -6.89
CA ILE A 270 6.75 -2.82 -7.12
C ILE A 270 8.03 -3.65 -7.33
N LEU A 271 8.99 -3.16 -8.11
CA LEU A 271 10.29 -3.82 -8.28
C LEU A 271 11.03 -3.95 -6.93
N PHE A 272 11.03 -2.89 -6.12
CA PHE A 272 11.61 -2.94 -4.79
C PHE A 272 10.90 -3.96 -3.88
N ILE A 273 9.57 -4.01 -3.90
CA ILE A 273 8.78 -4.98 -3.12
C ILE A 273 9.15 -6.42 -3.53
N LEU A 274 9.26 -6.68 -4.82
CA LEU A 274 9.65 -7.99 -5.34
C LEU A 274 11.08 -8.37 -4.93
N PHE A 275 12.02 -7.43 -4.98
CA PHE A 275 13.38 -7.59 -4.46
C PHE A 275 13.36 -7.87 -2.95
N TRP A 276 12.63 -7.07 -2.17
CA TRP A 276 12.52 -7.15 -0.72
C TRP A 276 11.97 -8.51 -0.25
N ILE A 277 10.83 -8.94 -0.80
CA ILE A 277 10.20 -10.23 -0.46
C ILE A 277 11.12 -11.39 -0.85
N SER A 278 11.80 -11.31 -1.99
CA SER A 278 12.75 -12.33 -2.42
C SER A 278 13.97 -12.38 -1.49
N SER A 279 14.47 -11.24 -1.01
CA SER A 279 15.53 -11.16 -0.03
C SER A 279 15.13 -11.83 1.29
N ILE A 280 13.91 -11.56 1.78
CA ILE A 280 13.34 -12.22 2.96
C ILE A 280 13.23 -13.73 2.76
N TYR A 281 12.81 -14.18 1.57
CA TYR A 281 12.75 -15.60 1.26
C TYR A 281 14.12 -16.27 1.42
N PHE A 282 15.18 -15.71 0.83
CA PHE A 282 16.53 -16.28 0.95
C PHE A 282 17.05 -16.19 2.38
N ALA A 283 16.88 -15.07 3.06
CA ALA A 283 17.30 -14.92 4.45
C ALA A 283 16.61 -15.93 5.38
N SER A 284 15.30 -16.13 5.23
CA SER A 284 14.54 -17.08 6.06
C SER A 284 15.00 -18.53 5.88
N ARG A 285 15.49 -18.91 4.70
CA ARG A 285 16.06 -20.25 4.46
C ARG A 285 17.39 -20.45 5.17
N HIS A 286 18.26 -19.44 5.20
CA HIS A 286 19.53 -19.54 5.92
C HIS A 286 19.31 -19.68 7.43
N VAL A 287 18.40 -18.92 8.00
CA VAL A 287 18.06 -19.01 9.44
C VAL A 287 17.49 -20.39 9.78
N ASN A 288 16.58 -20.96 8.99
CA ASN A 288 16.07 -22.30 9.25
C ASN A 288 17.16 -23.39 9.15
N GLY A 289 18.15 -23.23 8.26
CA GLY A 289 19.30 -24.13 8.17
C GLY A 289 20.20 -24.10 9.42
N TRP A 290 20.28 -22.95 10.11
CA TRP A 290 21.10 -22.77 11.33
C TRP A 290 20.43 -23.36 12.57
N TYR A 291 19.10 -23.32 12.70
CA TYR A 291 18.39 -23.78 13.88
C TYR A 291 17.79 -25.17 13.79
N GLY A 292 18.01 -25.88 12.65
CA GLY A 292 17.51 -27.27 12.48
C GLY A 292 15.99 -27.38 12.59
N LEU A 293 15.26 -26.30 12.45
CA LEU A 293 13.81 -26.26 12.48
C LEU A 293 13.25 -26.65 11.12
N SER A 294 13.13 -27.96 10.91
CA SER A 294 12.38 -28.57 9.81
C SER A 294 10.87 -28.43 10.01
#